data_8d17a28a972f0ada203829cbffa4f87c
#
_entry.id   8d17a28a972f0ada203829cbffa4f87c
#
_cell.length_a   1.000
_cell.length_b   1.000
_cell.length_c   1.000
_cell.angle_alpha   90.00
_cell.angle_beta   90.00
_cell.angle_gamma   90.00
#
_symmetry.space_group_name_H-M   'P 1'
#
loop_
_entity.id
_entity.type
_entity.pdbx_description
1 polymer ?
#
loop_
_entity_poly.entity_id
_entity_poly.type
_entity_poly.pdbx_seq_one_letter_code
_entity_poly.pdbx_strand_id
1 'polypeptide(L)'
;MRLKTFSAPTTAEAMQLVRDEIGDDAIIVSTHRDTDGEAVRIIVSMVETGGETGTNGPADAALCQGNLLSRDSIEILSLDAPGFEDPDLAPAAAEVIADRLAEGPVRLDVYETVCRVLSHHGAPGAMTERLAHAAATKVVRDPAVALASAMDAEFTFQPVPSTRDSRPLMLIGPPGGGKTLTTAKLAARGVMAGHSVGVVTTDAKRAGAIEQLAAFTRVLKIDLQTAATPSELVEAVLRLDEHDAVYIDSAAVNPFLNSDMSALKGLIRATGADPLLVLPAGGDALEAADMGQAFADAGAGRMIVTRLDLTRRLGGVLAAAERSRLSFSGVSTTPRVSKGLNPISAVSLARLVMPDAMPKPETEDRQDPARMAGDAS
;
A
#
# COMPACT_ATOMS: atom_id res chain seq x y z
N MET A 1 32.49 -5.77 -18.62
CA MET A 1 31.42 -5.05 -17.89
C MET A 1 32.07 -3.87 -17.20
N ARG A 2 31.62 -2.65 -17.44
CA ARG A 2 32.19 -1.46 -16.79
C ARG A 2 31.12 -0.86 -15.89
N LEU A 3 31.52 -0.54 -14.65
CA LEU A 3 30.66 0.17 -13.71
C LEU A 3 30.90 1.67 -13.86
N LYS A 4 29.82 2.46 -13.88
CA LYS A 4 29.87 3.91 -13.90
C LYS A 4 29.03 4.48 -12.79
N THR A 5 29.55 5.51 -12.12
CA THR A 5 28.87 6.13 -10.97
C THR A 5 28.36 7.50 -11.39
N PHE A 6 27.08 7.76 -11.12
CA PHE A 6 26.43 9.05 -11.32
C PHE A 6 26.05 9.64 -9.97
N SER A 7 26.26 10.94 -9.78
CA SER A 7 25.92 11.64 -8.56
C SER A 7 25.12 12.90 -8.86
N ALA A 8 23.99 13.09 -8.17
CA ALA A 8 23.17 14.30 -8.30
C ALA A 8 22.46 14.61 -6.97
N PRO A 9 21.95 15.84 -6.76
CA PRO A 9 21.24 16.24 -5.54
C PRO A 9 19.96 15.41 -5.29
N THR A 10 19.32 14.93 -6.35
CA THR A 10 18.10 14.11 -6.24
C THR A 10 18.22 12.82 -7.03
N THR A 11 17.47 11.80 -6.60
CA THR A 11 17.40 10.51 -7.33
C THR A 11 16.90 10.69 -8.76
N ALA A 12 15.95 11.61 -8.99
CA ALA A 12 15.40 11.90 -10.30
C ALA A 12 16.47 12.48 -11.26
N GLU A 13 17.27 13.42 -10.78
CA GLU A 13 18.37 14.01 -11.56
C GLU A 13 19.48 13.00 -11.83
N ALA A 14 19.84 12.19 -10.85
CA ALA A 14 20.83 11.12 -11.02
C ALA A 14 20.37 10.09 -12.06
N MET A 15 19.08 9.73 -12.05
CA MET A 15 18.47 8.84 -13.04
C MET A 15 18.43 9.46 -14.43
N GLN A 16 18.20 10.77 -14.52
CA GLN A 16 18.21 11.47 -15.79
C GLN A 16 19.61 11.47 -16.43
N LEU A 17 20.66 11.68 -15.61
CA LEU A 17 22.04 11.55 -16.06
C LEU A 17 22.38 10.14 -16.57
N VAL A 18 21.89 9.11 -15.91
CA VAL A 18 22.04 7.71 -16.34
C VAL A 18 21.37 7.49 -17.71
N ARG A 19 20.14 7.98 -17.87
CA ARG A 19 19.37 7.84 -19.11
C ARG A 19 20.02 8.58 -20.28
N ASP A 20 20.47 9.82 -20.05
CA ASP A 20 21.07 10.66 -21.08
C ASP A 20 22.41 10.09 -21.57
N GLU A 21 23.14 9.37 -20.72
CA GLU A 21 24.49 8.89 -21.05
C GLU A 21 24.54 7.40 -21.42
N ILE A 22 23.68 6.55 -20.85
CA ILE A 22 23.70 5.09 -21.04
C ILE A 22 22.46 4.60 -21.81
N GLY A 23 21.34 5.35 -21.71
CA GLY A 23 20.06 4.98 -22.31
C GLY A 23 19.12 4.24 -21.35
N ASP A 24 17.94 3.88 -21.89
CA ASP A 24 16.85 3.27 -21.12
C ASP A 24 17.13 1.82 -20.69
N ASP A 25 18.13 1.16 -21.28
CA ASP A 25 18.53 -0.23 -20.96
C ASP A 25 19.63 -0.31 -19.89
N ALA A 26 19.91 0.78 -19.20
CA ALA A 26 20.92 0.84 -18.14
C ALA A 26 20.56 -0.07 -16.95
N ILE A 27 21.52 -0.91 -16.53
CA ILE A 27 21.37 -1.79 -15.36
C ILE A 27 21.90 -1.06 -14.13
N ILE A 28 20.99 -0.70 -13.22
CA ILE A 28 21.37 -0.07 -11.95
C ILE A 28 21.80 -1.15 -10.96
N VAL A 29 23.03 -1.02 -10.49
CA VAL A 29 23.63 -1.96 -9.52
C VAL A 29 23.38 -1.51 -8.09
N SER A 30 23.44 -0.20 -7.83
CA SER A 30 23.24 0.34 -6.47
C SER A 30 22.83 1.80 -6.50
N THR A 31 22.02 2.22 -5.51
CA THR A 31 21.67 3.61 -5.27
C THR A 31 21.95 3.93 -3.80
N HIS A 32 22.82 4.89 -3.53
CA HIS A 32 23.18 5.35 -2.19
C HIS A 32 22.93 6.84 -2.04
N ARG A 33 22.45 7.23 -0.86
CA ARG A 33 22.44 8.63 -0.44
C ARG A 33 23.68 8.89 0.40
N ASP A 34 24.40 9.95 0.11
CA ASP A 34 25.59 10.36 0.88
C ASP A 34 25.20 10.58 2.36
N THR A 35 26.12 10.29 3.27
CA THR A 35 25.95 10.43 4.72
C THR A 35 25.56 11.84 5.16
N ASP A 36 25.87 12.85 4.37
CA ASP A 36 25.51 14.25 4.60
C ASP A 36 24.14 14.64 3.98
N GLY A 37 23.47 13.72 3.30
CA GLY A 37 22.12 13.92 2.74
C GLY A 37 22.06 14.82 1.50
N GLU A 38 23.17 15.34 1.00
CA GLU A 38 23.22 16.36 -0.07
C GLU A 38 23.27 15.75 -1.49
N ALA A 39 23.64 14.47 -1.67
CA ALA A 39 23.70 13.86 -2.99
C ALA A 39 23.26 12.38 -3.00
N VAL A 40 22.68 11.95 -4.11
CA VAL A 40 22.36 10.56 -4.42
C VAL A 40 23.36 10.04 -5.43
N ARG A 41 23.99 8.90 -5.15
CA ARG A 41 24.92 8.20 -6.05
C ARG A 41 24.24 6.96 -6.61
N ILE A 42 24.28 6.82 -7.95
CA ILE A 42 23.78 5.64 -8.65
C ILE A 42 24.97 4.98 -9.35
N ILE A 43 25.15 3.69 -9.09
CA ILE A 43 26.15 2.85 -9.76
C ILE A 43 25.43 2.04 -10.85
N VAL A 44 25.89 2.15 -12.09
CA VAL A 44 25.29 1.53 -13.25
C VAL A 44 26.29 0.62 -13.94
N SER A 45 25.82 -0.54 -14.39
CA SER A 45 26.58 -1.46 -15.22
C SER A 45 26.29 -1.21 -16.71
N MET A 46 27.35 -1.10 -17.50
CA MET A 46 27.27 -1.00 -18.95
C MET A 46 27.56 -2.37 -19.59
N VAL A 47 26.66 -2.83 -20.45
CA VAL A 47 26.90 -3.95 -21.34
C VAL A 47 27.39 -3.36 -22.67
N GLU A 48 28.68 -3.55 -23.01
CA GLU A 48 29.17 -3.17 -24.35
C GLU A 48 28.54 -4.15 -25.36
N THR A 49 27.53 -3.69 -26.08
CA THR A 49 27.13 -4.33 -27.33
C THR A 49 28.18 -3.99 -28.38
N GLY A 50 29.07 -4.96 -28.68
CA GLY A 50 30.05 -4.86 -29.73
C GLY A 50 29.36 -4.55 -31.06
N GLY A 51 29.66 -3.38 -31.63
CA GLY A 51 29.16 -3.00 -32.93
C GLY A 51 29.84 -3.82 -34.02
N GLU A 52 29.05 -4.51 -34.83
CA GLU A 52 29.39 -4.79 -36.24
C GLU A 52 28.14 -4.55 -37.09
N THR A 53 28.30 -3.66 -38.01
CA THR A 53 27.39 -3.36 -39.13
C THR A 53 27.33 -4.53 -40.11
N GLY A 54 26.14 -5.09 -40.34
CA GLY A 54 25.94 -6.12 -41.36
C GLY A 54 24.46 -6.41 -41.62
N THR A 55 24.01 -5.98 -42.72
CA THR A 55 22.79 -6.11 -43.51
C THR A 55 21.97 -7.41 -43.38
N ASN A 56 20.63 -7.23 -43.29
CA ASN A 56 19.52 -7.99 -43.91
C ASN A 56 19.24 -9.46 -43.59
N GLY A 57 18.01 -9.70 -43.06
CA GLY A 57 17.21 -10.91 -43.29
C GLY A 57 16.26 -11.25 -42.17
N PRO A 58 14.98 -11.56 -42.46
CA PRO A 58 13.99 -11.84 -41.45
C PRO A 58 13.98 -13.33 -41.10
N ALA A 59 14.35 -13.68 -39.92
CA ALA A 59 14.00 -14.91 -39.21
C ALA A 59 14.77 -14.92 -37.88
N ASP A 60 14.09 -14.83 -36.77
CA ASP A 60 14.07 -15.79 -35.65
C ASP A 60 13.65 -15.08 -34.38
N ALA A 61 12.39 -15.29 -34.06
CA ALA A 61 11.83 -15.11 -32.75
C ALA A 61 12.27 -16.25 -31.82
N ALA A 62 13.54 -16.26 -31.41
CA ALA A 62 14.04 -17.15 -30.36
C ALA A 62 15.47 -16.75 -30.01
N LEU A 63 15.66 -15.83 -29.08
CA LEU A 63 16.90 -15.68 -28.29
C LEU A 63 16.81 -14.43 -27.40
N CYS A 64 15.84 -14.42 -26.47
CA CYS A 64 15.93 -13.62 -25.24
C CYS A 64 16.05 -14.60 -24.06
N GLN A 65 17.03 -15.48 -24.10
CA GLN A 65 17.56 -16.11 -22.89
C GLN A 65 18.61 -15.13 -22.34
N GLY A 66 18.22 -14.43 -21.27
CA GLY A 66 19.14 -13.60 -20.53
C GLY A 66 20.32 -14.42 -20.06
N ASN A 67 21.49 -13.97 -20.41
CA ASN A 67 22.74 -14.48 -19.86
C ASN A 67 22.78 -14.13 -18.37
N LEU A 68 22.36 -15.09 -17.54
CA LEU A 68 22.59 -15.10 -16.10
C LEU A 68 24.12 -15.14 -15.92
N LEU A 69 24.69 -14.05 -15.44
CA LEU A 69 26.06 -14.02 -14.98
C LEU A 69 26.20 -15.06 -13.86
N SER A 70 26.99 -16.09 -14.09
CA SER A 70 27.30 -17.09 -13.08
C SER A 70 28.16 -16.46 -11.97
N ARG A 71 28.12 -17.06 -10.78
CA ARG A 71 28.94 -16.65 -9.63
C ARG A 71 30.43 -16.54 -9.98
N ASP A 72 30.91 -17.33 -10.96
CA ASP A 72 32.29 -17.36 -11.43
C ASP A 72 32.67 -16.14 -12.31
N SER A 73 31.66 -15.38 -12.81
CA SER A 73 31.89 -14.14 -13.56
C SER A 73 32.20 -12.93 -12.67
N ILE A 74 32.02 -13.04 -11.37
CA ILE A 74 32.26 -11.97 -10.38
C ILE A 74 33.75 -11.91 -10.01
N GLU A 75 34.49 -13.00 -10.13
CA GLU A 75 35.94 -13.04 -9.84
C GLU A 75 36.81 -12.27 -10.86
N ILE A 76 36.22 -11.83 -12.00
CA ILE A 76 36.94 -11.11 -13.05
C ILE A 76 36.82 -9.58 -12.92
N LEU A 77 36.09 -9.10 -11.94
CA LEU A 77 36.06 -7.66 -11.62
C LEU A 77 37.36 -7.31 -10.85
N SER A 78 38.47 -7.20 -11.60
CA SER A 78 39.68 -6.64 -11.03
C SER A 78 39.40 -5.22 -10.57
N LEU A 79 39.60 -5.00 -9.27
CA LEU A 79 39.42 -3.74 -8.54
C LEU A 79 40.52 -2.69 -8.87
N ASP A 80 41.02 -2.67 -10.11
CA ASP A 80 42.01 -1.70 -10.60
C ASP A 80 41.38 -0.36 -11.05
N ALA A 81 40.21 0.02 -10.49
CA ALA A 81 39.68 1.36 -10.71
C ALA A 81 40.32 2.32 -9.70
N PRO A 82 40.96 3.42 -10.15
CA PRO A 82 41.57 4.40 -9.26
C PRO A 82 40.50 5.06 -8.38
N GLY A 83 40.55 4.83 -7.06
CA GLY A 83 39.63 5.37 -6.08
C GLY A 83 39.15 4.40 -5.00
N PHE A 84 39.51 3.13 -5.07
CA PHE A 84 39.24 2.13 -4.01
C PHE A 84 40.58 1.80 -3.33
N GLU A 85 41.02 2.66 -2.42
CA GLU A 85 42.24 2.43 -1.62
C GLU A 85 41.98 1.80 -0.26
N ASP A 86 40.72 1.45 0.06
CA ASP A 86 40.38 0.82 1.34
C ASP A 86 40.14 -0.68 1.18
N PRO A 87 41.08 -1.53 1.61
CA PRO A 87 40.97 -2.98 1.45
C PRO A 87 39.85 -3.62 2.31
N ASP A 88 39.33 -2.92 3.32
CA ASP A 88 38.23 -3.41 4.16
C ASP A 88 36.84 -3.15 3.58
N LEU A 89 36.72 -2.20 2.63
CA LEU A 89 35.45 -1.88 1.95
C LEU A 89 35.16 -2.78 0.74
N ALA A 90 36.17 -3.37 0.15
CA ALA A 90 36.04 -4.20 -1.05
C ALA A 90 35.19 -5.48 -0.84
N PRO A 91 35.34 -6.26 0.25
CA PRO A 91 34.51 -7.44 0.47
C PRO A 91 33.05 -7.09 0.77
N ALA A 92 32.79 -6.07 1.56
CA ALA A 92 31.44 -5.64 1.89
C ALA A 92 30.70 -5.07 0.65
N ALA A 93 31.39 -4.33 -0.20
CA ALA A 93 30.83 -3.84 -1.47
C ALA A 93 30.56 -4.98 -2.45
N ALA A 94 31.45 -5.98 -2.53
CA ALA A 94 31.26 -7.14 -3.39
C ALA A 94 30.07 -8.01 -2.95
N GLU A 95 29.85 -8.16 -1.63
CA GLU A 95 28.74 -8.92 -1.07
C GLU A 95 27.40 -8.20 -1.34
N VAL A 96 27.34 -6.87 -1.17
CA VAL A 96 26.18 -6.05 -1.52
C VAL A 96 25.89 -6.09 -3.02
N ILE A 97 26.92 -6.04 -3.86
CA ILE A 97 26.77 -6.13 -5.32
C ILE A 97 26.28 -7.53 -5.72
N ALA A 98 26.81 -8.60 -5.11
CA ALA A 98 26.40 -9.97 -5.37
C ALA A 98 24.94 -10.21 -4.97
N ASP A 99 24.52 -9.67 -3.84
CA ASP A 99 23.12 -9.74 -3.37
C ASP A 99 22.16 -8.99 -4.31
N ARG A 100 22.56 -7.81 -4.79
CA ARG A 100 21.79 -7.01 -5.76
C ARG A 100 21.75 -7.62 -7.17
N LEU A 101 22.83 -8.25 -7.62
CA LEU A 101 22.84 -8.97 -8.91
C LEU A 101 21.97 -10.23 -8.87
N ALA A 102 21.79 -10.83 -7.69
CA ALA A 102 20.87 -11.95 -7.48
C ALA A 102 19.39 -11.51 -7.61
N GLU A 103 19.08 -10.23 -7.40
CA GLU A 103 17.72 -9.68 -7.56
C GLU A 103 17.31 -9.44 -9.03
N GLY A 104 18.23 -9.51 -9.99
CA GLY A 104 17.99 -9.30 -11.42
C GLY A 104 18.10 -7.82 -11.87
N PRO A 105 18.05 -7.55 -13.18
CA PRO A 105 18.19 -6.19 -13.72
C PRO A 105 17.02 -5.31 -13.32
N VAL A 106 17.30 -4.13 -12.77
CA VAL A 106 16.29 -3.12 -12.41
C VAL A 106 15.77 -2.43 -13.68
N ARG A 107 14.48 -2.45 -13.88
CA ARG A 107 13.81 -1.81 -15.02
C ARG A 107 13.47 -0.36 -14.66
N LEU A 108 14.16 0.58 -15.29
CA LEU A 108 14.01 2.01 -15.07
C LEU A 108 12.59 2.52 -15.36
N ASP A 109 11.99 2.07 -16.45
CA ASP A 109 10.63 2.42 -16.86
C ASP A 109 9.58 2.07 -15.80
N VAL A 110 9.70 0.88 -15.20
CA VAL A 110 8.83 0.41 -14.12
C VAL A 110 9.11 1.21 -12.84
N TYR A 111 10.38 1.38 -12.48
CA TYR A 111 10.78 2.14 -11.29
C TYR A 111 10.21 3.55 -11.29
N GLU A 112 10.43 4.31 -12.36
CA GLU A 112 9.95 5.70 -12.47
C GLU A 112 8.43 5.79 -12.45
N THR A 113 7.76 4.86 -13.14
CA THR A 113 6.30 4.84 -13.16
C THR A 113 5.74 4.59 -11.76
N VAL A 114 6.30 3.63 -11.02
CA VAL A 114 5.87 3.31 -9.66
C VAL A 114 6.19 4.45 -8.70
N CYS A 115 7.38 5.06 -8.78
CA CYS A 115 7.75 6.23 -7.98
C CYS A 115 6.76 7.39 -8.19
N ARG A 116 6.47 7.73 -9.43
CA ARG A 116 5.53 8.81 -9.78
C ARG A 116 4.14 8.54 -9.24
N VAL A 117 3.64 7.31 -9.37
CA VAL A 117 2.32 6.91 -8.90
C VAL A 117 2.23 6.96 -7.39
N LEU A 118 3.17 6.34 -6.66
CA LEU A 118 3.16 6.33 -5.20
C LEU A 118 3.36 7.73 -4.62
N SER A 119 4.21 8.56 -5.23
CA SER A 119 4.39 9.97 -4.86
C SER A 119 3.10 10.76 -5.08
N HIS A 120 2.37 10.54 -6.19
CA HIS A 120 1.06 11.15 -6.42
C HIS A 120 0.07 10.77 -5.33
N HIS A 121 0.10 9.54 -4.84
CA HIS A 121 -0.74 9.09 -3.73
C HIS A 121 -0.26 9.60 -2.36
N GLY A 122 0.87 10.28 -2.28
CA GLY A 122 1.44 10.80 -1.04
C GLY A 122 2.01 9.70 -0.14
N ALA A 123 2.51 8.62 -0.73
CA ALA A 123 3.22 7.60 0.03
C ALA A 123 4.57 8.15 0.55
N PRO A 124 5.03 7.73 1.75
CA PRO A 124 6.33 8.13 2.27
C PRO A 124 7.47 7.77 1.31
N GLY A 125 8.48 8.67 1.18
CA GLY A 125 9.57 8.49 0.20
C GLY A 125 10.30 7.16 0.34
N ALA A 126 10.66 6.76 1.57
CA ALA A 126 11.33 5.49 1.82
C ALA A 126 10.50 4.27 1.40
N MET A 127 9.17 4.29 1.61
CA MET A 127 8.26 3.26 1.13
C MET A 127 8.20 3.26 -0.39
N THR A 128 8.07 4.46 -0.99
CA THR A 128 8.02 4.62 -2.44
C THR A 128 9.26 4.01 -3.11
N GLU A 129 10.44 4.31 -2.60
CA GLU A 129 11.71 3.77 -3.12
C GLU A 129 11.78 2.25 -3.01
N ARG A 130 11.40 1.67 -1.86
CA ARG A 130 11.41 0.22 -1.66
C ARG A 130 10.44 -0.50 -2.58
N LEU A 131 9.19 -0.03 -2.66
CA LEU A 131 8.17 -0.64 -3.53
C LEU A 131 8.53 -0.49 -5.01
N ALA A 132 9.06 0.67 -5.42
CA ALA A 132 9.49 0.90 -6.78
C ALA A 132 10.68 -0.01 -7.16
N HIS A 133 11.66 -0.15 -6.27
CA HIS A 133 12.78 -1.06 -6.47
C HIS A 133 12.31 -2.52 -6.54
N ALA A 134 11.49 -2.94 -5.58
CA ALA A 134 10.93 -4.30 -5.56
C ALA A 134 10.09 -4.62 -6.81
N ALA A 135 9.35 -3.64 -7.34
CA ALA A 135 8.61 -3.79 -8.60
C ALA A 135 9.55 -3.87 -9.81
N ALA A 136 10.57 -3.02 -9.84
CA ALA A 136 11.48 -2.91 -10.98
C ALA A 136 12.42 -4.11 -11.15
N THR A 137 12.65 -4.90 -10.09
CA THR A 137 13.42 -6.16 -10.15
C THR A 137 12.62 -7.35 -10.69
N LYS A 138 11.29 -7.19 -10.88
CA LYS A 138 10.46 -8.27 -11.43
C LYS A 138 10.64 -8.40 -12.95
N VAL A 139 10.55 -9.63 -13.44
CA VAL A 139 10.66 -9.94 -14.89
C VAL A 139 9.49 -9.33 -15.70
N VAL A 140 8.44 -8.91 -15.04
CA VAL A 140 7.19 -8.43 -15.65
C VAL A 140 7.35 -7.01 -16.19
N ARG A 141 6.88 -6.77 -17.44
CA ARG A 141 6.95 -5.45 -18.10
C ARG A 141 5.84 -4.49 -17.71
N ASP A 142 4.68 -5.02 -17.32
CA ASP A 142 3.54 -4.20 -16.91
C ASP A 142 3.78 -3.63 -15.50
N PRO A 143 3.90 -2.31 -15.34
CA PRO A 143 4.14 -1.69 -14.04
C PRO A 143 3.06 -2.00 -13.00
N ALA A 144 1.80 -2.22 -13.42
CA ALA A 144 0.72 -2.55 -12.49
C ALA A 144 0.87 -3.96 -11.92
N VAL A 145 1.28 -4.91 -12.75
CA VAL A 145 1.53 -6.29 -12.32
C VAL A 145 2.80 -6.36 -11.47
N ALA A 146 3.85 -5.62 -11.86
CA ALA A 146 5.09 -5.52 -11.09
C ALA A 146 4.84 -4.92 -9.70
N LEU A 147 4.07 -3.81 -9.62
CA LEU A 147 3.67 -3.20 -8.35
C LEU A 147 2.80 -4.14 -7.51
N ALA A 148 1.86 -4.86 -8.13
CA ALA A 148 1.05 -5.85 -7.42
C ALA A 148 1.92 -6.93 -6.77
N SER A 149 2.94 -7.42 -7.47
CA SER A 149 3.89 -8.39 -6.92
C SER A 149 4.74 -7.82 -5.78
N ALA A 150 5.15 -6.55 -5.87
CA ALA A 150 5.87 -5.87 -4.79
C ALA A 150 4.95 -5.66 -3.56
N MET A 151 3.71 -5.27 -3.77
CA MET A 151 2.70 -5.11 -2.71
C MET A 151 2.33 -6.44 -2.04
N ASP A 152 2.32 -7.55 -2.78
CA ASP A 152 2.04 -8.88 -2.23
C ASP A 152 3.16 -9.36 -1.30
N ALA A 153 4.39 -8.95 -1.58
CA ALA A 153 5.53 -9.23 -0.72
C ALA A 153 5.61 -8.33 0.54
N GLU A 154 5.11 -7.08 0.44
CA GLU A 154 5.20 -6.09 1.52
C GLU A 154 4.00 -6.13 2.47
N PHE A 155 2.79 -6.33 1.94
CA PHE A 155 1.54 -6.26 2.69
C PHE A 155 0.88 -7.62 2.83
N THR A 156 0.12 -7.77 3.90
CA THR A 156 -0.69 -8.97 4.15
C THR A 156 -2.17 -8.71 3.84
N PHE A 157 -2.83 -9.73 3.31
CA PHE A 157 -4.24 -9.67 2.91
C PHE A 157 -4.99 -10.82 3.59
N GLN A 158 -5.88 -10.50 4.51
CA GLN A 158 -6.66 -11.48 5.27
C GLN A 158 -8.15 -11.10 5.22
N PRO A 159 -9.02 -11.94 4.67
CA PRO A 159 -10.45 -11.66 4.66
C PRO A 159 -11.02 -11.57 6.09
N VAL A 160 -12.11 -10.83 6.24
CA VAL A 160 -12.86 -10.82 7.49
C VAL A 160 -13.39 -12.24 7.75
N PRO A 161 -13.16 -12.83 8.94
CA PRO A 161 -13.70 -14.13 9.31
C PRO A 161 -15.23 -14.12 9.20
N SER A 162 -15.80 -15.23 8.72
CA SER A 162 -17.24 -15.40 8.57
C SER A 162 -17.70 -16.78 9.04
N THR A 163 -17.00 -17.38 10.01
CA THR A 163 -17.29 -18.72 10.52
C THR A 163 -17.82 -18.67 11.95
N ARG A 164 -18.64 -19.65 12.31
CA ARG A 164 -19.26 -19.80 13.63
C ARG A 164 -18.26 -19.88 14.80
N ASP A 165 -17.04 -20.33 14.52
CA ASP A 165 -15.98 -20.46 15.53
C ASP A 165 -15.15 -19.18 15.69
N SER A 166 -15.54 -18.09 15.02
CA SER A 166 -14.82 -16.81 15.12
C SER A 166 -15.23 -16.06 16.38
N ARG A 167 -14.25 -15.43 17.04
CA ARG A 167 -14.52 -14.50 18.15
C ARG A 167 -15.40 -13.35 17.65
N PRO A 168 -16.20 -12.72 18.55
CA PRO A 168 -16.93 -11.50 18.21
C PRO A 168 -16.00 -10.47 17.57
N LEU A 169 -16.40 -9.86 16.48
CA LEU A 169 -15.59 -8.88 15.74
C LEU A 169 -15.95 -7.47 16.23
N MET A 170 -15.00 -6.78 16.86
CA MET A 170 -15.21 -5.41 17.35
C MET A 170 -14.62 -4.41 16.34
N LEU A 171 -15.48 -3.61 15.71
CA LEU A 171 -15.08 -2.55 14.82
C LEU A 171 -14.60 -1.35 15.62
N ILE A 172 -13.31 -1.05 15.53
CA ILE A 172 -12.64 0.04 16.24
C ILE A 172 -12.12 1.08 15.26
N GLY A 173 -11.83 2.29 15.72
CA GLY A 173 -11.25 3.33 14.84
C GLY A 173 -11.65 4.75 15.25
N PRO A 174 -11.10 5.75 14.54
CA PRO A 174 -11.28 7.15 14.87
C PRO A 174 -12.72 7.64 14.64
N PRO A 175 -13.06 8.84 15.13
CA PRO A 175 -14.30 9.52 14.81
C PRO A 175 -14.49 9.67 13.30
N GLY A 176 -15.70 9.41 12.82
CA GLY A 176 -16.02 9.53 11.39
C GLY A 176 -15.37 8.46 10.49
N GLY A 177 -14.67 7.46 11.01
CA GLY A 177 -14.05 6.38 10.24
C GLY A 177 -15.02 5.47 9.49
N GLY A 178 -16.34 5.53 9.81
CA GLY A 178 -17.35 4.71 9.13
C GLY A 178 -17.64 3.37 9.81
N LYS A 179 -17.33 3.22 11.10
CA LYS A 179 -17.54 1.97 11.88
C LYS A 179 -18.98 1.47 11.79
N THR A 180 -19.96 2.29 12.17
CA THR A 180 -21.39 1.94 12.15
C THR A 180 -21.86 1.48 10.77
N LEU A 181 -21.45 2.18 9.72
CA LEU A 181 -21.80 1.78 8.34
C LEU A 181 -21.09 0.48 7.94
N THR A 182 -19.84 0.28 8.37
CA THR A 182 -19.09 -0.95 8.11
C THR A 182 -19.70 -2.13 8.87
N THR A 183 -20.13 -1.92 10.11
CA THR A 183 -20.90 -2.92 10.89
C THR A 183 -22.17 -3.34 10.13
N ALA A 184 -22.96 -2.38 9.65
CA ALA A 184 -24.15 -2.68 8.85
C ALA A 184 -23.83 -3.46 7.54
N LYS A 185 -22.71 -3.14 6.90
CA LYS A 185 -22.25 -3.86 5.68
C LYS A 185 -21.85 -5.30 5.97
N LEU A 186 -21.11 -5.52 7.06
CA LEU A 186 -20.72 -6.86 7.50
C LEU A 186 -21.94 -7.68 7.89
N ALA A 187 -22.86 -7.09 8.66
CA ALA A 187 -24.12 -7.73 9.04
C ALA A 187 -24.95 -8.12 7.80
N ALA A 188 -25.11 -7.19 6.87
CA ALA A 188 -25.84 -7.47 5.61
C ALA A 188 -25.18 -8.61 4.80
N ARG A 189 -23.83 -8.61 4.72
CA ARG A 189 -23.08 -9.66 4.04
C ARG A 189 -23.24 -11.02 4.71
N GLY A 190 -23.23 -11.07 6.06
CA GLY A 190 -23.45 -12.29 6.82
C GLY A 190 -24.85 -12.87 6.57
N VAL A 191 -25.90 -12.03 6.67
CA VAL A 191 -27.29 -12.44 6.38
C VAL A 191 -27.48 -12.92 4.95
N MET A 192 -26.88 -12.21 3.97
CA MET A 192 -26.94 -12.62 2.57
C MET A 192 -26.21 -13.94 2.29
N ALA A 193 -25.22 -14.29 3.10
CA ALA A 193 -24.53 -15.58 3.07
C ALA A 193 -25.29 -16.70 3.81
N GLY A 194 -26.45 -16.39 4.41
CA GLY A 194 -27.28 -17.34 5.15
C GLY A 194 -26.88 -17.56 6.62
N HIS A 195 -25.99 -16.71 7.17
CA HIS A 195 -25.55 -16.77 8.56
C HIS A 195 -26.54 -16.10 9.50
N SER A 196 -26.68 -16.65 10.69
CA SER A 196 -27.28 -15.95 11.83
C SER A 196 -26.31 -14.89 12.33
N VAL A 197 -26.79 -13.63 12.44
CA VAL A 197 -25.93 -12.49 12.77
C VAL A 197 -26.46 -11.75 14.00
N GLY A 198 -25.58 -11.57 14.99
CA GLY A 198 -25.82 -10.71 16.16
C GLY A 198 -25.10 -9.37 16.00
N VAL A 199 -25.74 -8.29 16.43
CA VAL A 199 -25.14 -6.93 16.40
C VAL A 199 -25.30 -6.26 17.75
N VAL A 200 -24.19 -5.71 18.27
CA VAL A 200 -24.17 -4.90 19.49
C VAL A 200 -23.57 -3.53 19.18
N THR A 201 -24.10 -2.46 19.75
CA THR A 201 -23.45 -1.14 19.70
C THR A 201 -23.10 -0.64 21.10
N THR A 202 -21.92 -0.04 21.24
CA THR A 202 -21.50 0.67 22.45
C THR A 202 -21.54 2.20 22.25
N ASP A 203 -21.93 2.69 21.07
CA ASP A 203 -22.03 4.12 20.74
C ASP A 203 -23.38 4.70 21.19
N ALA A 204 -23.68 4.57 22.49
CA ALA A 204 -24.92 5.08 23.06
C ALA A 204 -24.91 6.59 23.36
N LYS A 205 -23.72 7.22 23.31
CA LYS A 205 -23.56 8.64 23.67
C LYS A 205 -23.75 9.59 22.49
N ARG A 206 -23.52 9.13 21.27
CA ARG A 206 -23.67 9.96 20.09
C ARG A 206 -25.14 9.99 19.65
N ALA A 207 -25.70 11.21 19.58
CA ALA A 207 -27.08 11.41 19.13
C ALA A 207 -27.31 10.76 17.75
N GLY A 208 -28.35 9.95 17.62
CA GLY A 208 -28.72 9.28 16.38
C GLY A 208 -27.86 8.08 15.99
N ALA A 209 -26.85 7.67 16.77
CA ALA A 209 -25.99 6.53 16.43
C ALA A 209 -26.75 5.19 16.52
N ILE A 210 -27.48 5.00 17.59
CA ILE A 210 -28.31 3.80 17.79
C ILE A 210 -29.39 3.73 16.72
N GLU A 211 -30.11 4.83 16.48
CA GLU A 211 -31.19 4.91 15.49
C GLU A 211 -30.69 4.63 14.07
N GLN A 212 -29.49 5.11 13.74
CA GLN A 212 -28.87 4.85 12.44
C GLN A 212 -28.60 3.36 12.25
N LEU A 213 -27.99 2.69 13.23
CA LEU A 213 -27.71 1.26 13.17
C LEU A 213 -29.00 0.44 13.22
N ALA A 214 -29.96 0.83 14.09
CA ALA A 214 -31.27 0.20 14.21
C ALA A 214 -32.09 0.23 12.89
N ALA A 215 -31.95 1.30 12.09
CA ALA A 215 -32.57 1.35 10.78
C ALA A 215 -32.06 0.25 9.84
N PHE A 216 -30.75 -0.03 9.85
CA PHE A 216 -30.16 -1.09 9.06
C PHE A 216 -30.50 -2.48 9.59
N THR A 217 -30.37 -2.72 10.91
CA THR A 217 -30.66 -4.03 11.51
C THR A 217 -32.14 -4.42 11.38
N ARG A 218 -33.05 -3.45 11.44
CA ARG A 218 -34.48 -3.68 11.18
C ARG A 218 -34.76 -4.19 9.78
N VAL A 219 -34.11 -3.61 8.75
CA VAL A 219 -34.24 -4.08 7.36
C VAL A 219 -33.70 -5.49 7.20
N LEU A 220 -32.62 -5.81 7.91
CA LEU A 220 -31.99 -7.13 7.91
C LEU A 220 -32.69 -8.15 8.82
N LYS A 221 -33.70 -7.72 9.62
CA LYS A 221 -34.38 -8.52 10.64
C LYS A 221 -33.43 -9.08 11.69
N ILE A 222 -32.46 -8.28 12.09
CA ILE A 222 -31.49 -8.57 13.16
C ILE A 222 -31.88 -7.75 14.39
N ASP A 223 -31.85 -8.36 15.57
CA ASP A 223 -32.03 -7.67 16.85
C ASP A 223 -30.73 -6.90 17.19
N LEU A 224 -30.86 -5.58 17.37
CA LEU A 224 -29.77 -4.73 17.83
C LEU A 224 -29.73 -4.74 19.36
N GLN A 225 -28.62 -5.19 19.91
CA GLN A 225 -28.31 -5.04 21.33
C GLN A 225 -27.57 -3.72 21.56
N THR A 226 -27.78 -3.09 22.71
CA THR A 226 -27.07 -1.88 23.13
C THR A 226 -26.36 -2.15 24.47
N ALA A 227 -25.16 -1.57 24.61
CA ALA A 227 -24.40 -1.69 25.86
C ALA A 227 -23.72 -0.35 26.17
N ALA A 228 -24.02 0.22 27.33
CA ALA A 228 -23.44 1.46 27.83
C ALA A 228 -22.21 1.23 28.71
N THR A 229 -22.08 0.04 29.28
CA THR A 229 -21.01 -0.35 30.20
C THR A 229 -20.30 -1.61 29.73
N PRO A 230 -19.05 -1.86 30.17
CA PRO A 230 -18.35 -3.11 29.88
C PRO A 230 -19.10 -4.37 30.27
N SER A 231 -19.78 -4.35 31.43
CA SER A 231 -20.57 -5.49 31.91
C SER A 231 -21.76 -5.78 31.01
N GLU A 232 -22.52 -4.75 30.62
CA GLU A 232 -23.61 -4.89 29.65
C GLU A 232 -23.14 -5.41 28.30
N LEU A 233 -21.94 -5.00 27.85
CA LEU A 233 -21.38 -5.49 26.60
C LEU A 233 -21.06 -6.98 26.69
N VAL A 234 -20.46 -7.45 27.77
CA VAL A 234 -20.19 -8.88 27.98
C VAL A 234 -21.49 -9.68 27.99
N GLU A 235 -22.52 -9.20 28.73
CA GLU A 235 -23.83 -9.86 28.74
C GLU A 235 -24.51 -9.89 27.38
N ALA A 236 -24.40 -8.80 26.61
CA ALA A 236 -24.96 -8.74 25.25
C ALA A 236 -24.26 -9.73 24.31
N VAL A 237 -22.93 -9.83 24.37
CA VAL A 237 -22.15 -10.79 23.59
C VAL A 237 -22.53 -12.23 23.98
N LEU A 238 -22.63 -12.54 25.26
CA LEU A 238 -23.03 -13.87 25.73
C LEU A 238 -24.45 -14.27 25.25
N ARG A 239 -25.39 -13.31 25.19
CA ARG A 239 -26.74 -13.58 24.64
C ARG A 239 -26.71 -13.92 23.14
N LEU A 240 -25.66 -13.54 22.45
CA LEU A 240 -25.50 -13.75 20.99
C LEU A 240 -24.55 -14.92 20.66
N ASP A 241 -24.10 -15.69 21.62
CA ASP A 241 -23.08 -16.76 21.44
C ASP A 241 -23.53 -17.88 20.47
N GLU A 242 -24.83 -18.07 20.28
CA GLU A 242 -25.35 -19.03 19.32
C GLU A 242 -25.36 -18.54 17.87
N HIS A 243 -25.03 -17.27 17.62
CA HIS A 243 -24.98 -16.71 16.27
C HIS A 243 -23.71 -17.13 15.54
N ASP A 244 -23.81 -17.29 14.22
CA ASP A 244 -22.65 -17.62 13.36
C ASP A 244 -21.65 -16.46 13.30
N ALA A 245 -22.12 -15.22 13.46
CA ALA A 245 -21.27 -14.03 13.49
C ALA A 245 -21.82 -12.97 14.44
N VAL A 246 -20.95 -12.41 15.28
CA VAL A 246 -21.28 -11.29 16.18
C VAL A 246 -20.41 -10.08 15.86
N TYR A 247 -21.05 -8.95 15.56
CA TYR A 247 -20.40 -7.69 15.26
C TYR A 247 -20.67 -6.65 16.35
N ILE A 248 -19.60 -6.02 16.84
CA ILE A 248 -19.66 -4.98 17.87
C ILE A 248 -19.27 -3.64 17.23
N ASP A 249 -20.22 -2.71 17.14
CA ASP A 249 -19.98 -1.32 16.72
C ASP A 249 -19.48 -0.52 17.92
N SER A 250 -18.18 -0.26 18.00
CA SER A 250 -17.62 0.49 19.13
C SER A 250 -17.83 2.00 18.98
N ALA A 251 -17.97 2.68 20.11
CA ALA A 251 -17.87 4.14 20.15
C ALA A 251 -16.55 4.60 19.50
N ALA A 252 -16.54 5.80 18.94
CA ALA A 252 -15.34 6.39 18.39
C ALA A 252 -14.37 6.76 19.52
N VAL A 253 -13.07 6.51 19.32
CA VAL A 253 -12.01 6.85 20.26
C VAL A 253 -10.96 7.73 19.58
N ASN A 254 -10.35 8.63 20.36
CA ASN A 254 -9.18 9.36 19.92
C ASN A 254 -7.93 8.47 20.12
N PRO A 255 -7.22 8.05 19.05
CA PRO A 255 -6.07 7.16 19.16
C PRO A 255 -4.89 7.77 19.93
N PHE A 256 -4.84 9.10 20.07
CA PHE A 256 -3.77 9.82 20.76
C PHE A 256 -4.13 10.18 22.22
N LEU A 257 -5.31 9.77 22.69
CA LEU A 257 -5.73 9.98 24.08
C LEU A 257 -5.66 8.68 24.86
N ASN A 258 -4.74 8.61 25.83
CA ASN A 258 -4.49 7.41 26.63
C ASN A 258 -5.72 6.87 27.37
N SER A 259 -6.61 7.75 27.86
CA SER A 259 -7.86 7.36 28.51
C SER A 259 -8.78 6.58 27.57
N ASP A 260 -8.95 7.06 26.34
CA ASP A 260 -9.80 6.45 25.33
C ASP A 260 -9.25 5.08 24.90
N MET A 261 -7.94 5.02 24.64
CA MET A 261 -7.28 3.77 24.26
C MET A 261 -7.27 2.75 25.39
N SER A 262 -7.12 3.17 26.64
CA SER A 262 -7.21 2.28 27.80
C SER A 262 -8.63 1.72 28.00
N ALA A 263 -9.65 2.55 27.81
CA ALA A 263 -11.05 2.12 27.87
C ALA A 263 -11.36 1.11 26.74
N LEU A 264 -10.91 1.39 25.51
CA LEU A 264 -11.06 0.48 24.38
C LEU A 264 -10.39 -0.88 24.63
N LYS A 265 -9.13 -0.88 25.11
CA LYS A 265 -8.41 -2.11 25.47
C LYS A 265 -9.15 -2.90 26.58
N GLY A 266 -9.78 -2.20 27.50
CA GLY A 266 -10.64 -2.80 28.53
C GLY A 266 -11.84 -3.55 27.93
N LEU A 267 -12.56 -2.94 26.99
CA LEU A 267 -13.70 -3.55 26.29
C LEU A 267 -13.27 -4.79 25.49
N ILE A 268 -12.17 -4.68 24.72
CA ILE A 268 -11.63 -5.80 23.92
C ILE A 268 -11.30 -6.99 24.84
N ARG A 269 -10.60 -6.75 25.95
CA ARG A 269 -10.25 -7.82 26.91
C ARG A 269 -11.47 -8.45 27.57
N ALA A 270 -12.44 -7.63 27.99
CA ALA A 270 -13.62 -8.10 28.69
C ALA A 270 -14.50 -9.03 27.83
N THR A 271 -14.58 -8.76 26.54
CA THR A 271 -15.40 -9.53 25.58
C THR A 271 -14.63 -10.64 24.86
N GLY A 272 -13.30 -10.66 24.94
CA GLY A 272 -12.46 -11.52 24.10
C GLY A 272 -12.60 -11.25 22.59
N ALA A 273 -13.18 -10.11 22.22
CA ALA A 273 -13.42 -9.76 20.82
C ALA A 273 -12.13 -9.63 20.02
N ASP A 274 -12.23 -9.85 18.73
CA ASP A 274 -11.17 -9.62 17.75
C ASP A 274 -11.33 -8.19 17.18
N PRO A 275 -10.40 -7.26 17.47
CA PRO A 275 -10.54 -5.89 17.02
C PRO A 275 -10.16 -5.74 15.54
N LEU A 276 -11.07 -5.12 14.78
CA LEU A 276 -10.90 -4.79 13.37
C LEU A 276 -10.88 -3.27 13.22
N LEU A 277 -9.74 -2.72 12.76
CA LEU A 277 -9.61 -1.29 12.52
C LEU A 277 -10.44 -0.86 11.29
N VAL A 278 -11.26 0.15 11.46
CA VAL A 278 -11.95 0.84 10.36
C VAL A 278 -11.26 2.18 10.14
N LEU A 279 -10.38 2.21 9.12
CA LEU A 279 -9.53 3.35 8.80
C LEU A 279 -10.10 4.11 7.60
N PRO A 280 -10.42 5.41 7.73
CA PRO A 280 -10.80 6.21 6.59
C PRO A 280 -9.59 6.48 5.69
N ALA A 281 -9.74 6.31 4.39
CA ALA A 281 -8.73 6.72 3.43
C ALA A 281 -8.65 8.25 3.35
N GLY A 282 -7.49 8.75 2.94
CA GLY A 282 -7.18 10.19 2.90
C GLY A 282 -6.46 10.66 4.18
N GLY A 283 -6.07 11.90 4.19
CA GLY A 283 -5.26 12.48 5.27
C GLY A 283 -3.75 12.33 5.07
N ASP A 284 -3.00 12.85 6.03
CA ASP A 284 -1.54 12.76 6.04
C ASP A 284 -1.06 11.33 6.27
N ALA A 285 0.03 10.95 5.60
CA ALA A 285 0.53 9.57 5.63
C ALA A 285 1.17 9.21 6.99
N LEU A 286 1.87 10.16 7.62
CA LEU A 286 2.51 9.93 8.92
C LEU A 286 1.48 9.86 10.04
N GLU A 287 0.47 10.74 9.99
CA GLU A 287 -0.63 10.71 10.96
C GLU A 287 -1.45 9.41 10.85
N ALA A 288 -1.72 8.95 9.63
CA ALA A 288 -2.40 7.67 9.40
C ALA A 288 -1.57 6.48 9.90
N ALA A 289 -0.25 6.53 9.74
CA ALA A 289 0.67 5.52 10.25
C ALA A 289 0.67 5.47 11.79
N ASP A 290 0.75 6.64 12.45
CA ASP A 290 0.68 6.73 13.92
C ASP A 290 -0.67 6.27 14.45
N MET A 291 -1.76 6.61 13.77
CA MET A 291 -3.11 6.13 14.08
C MET A 291 -3.21 4.61 13.95
N GLY A 292 -2.71 4.05 12.84
CA GLY A 292 -2.65 2.60 12.62
C GLY A 292 -1.90 1.89 13.75
N GLN A 293 -0.75 2.42 14.14
CA GLN A 293 0.06 1.87 15.22
C GLN A 293 -0.67 1.89 16.56
N ALA A 294 -1.33 3.00 16.90
CA ALA A 294 -2.08 3.10 18.14
C ALA A 294 -3.20 2.04 18.25
N PHE A 295 -3.92 1.77 17.16
CA PHE A 295 -4.94 0.73 17.13
C PHE A 295 -4.34 -0.68 17.07
N ALA A 296 -3.19 -0.90 16.44
CA ALA A 296 -2.46 -2.16 16.49
C ALA A 296 -2.01 -2.47 17.93
N ASP A 297 -1.53 -1.46 18.68
CA ASP A 297 -1.20 -1.59 20.11
C ASP A 297 -2.41 -1.88 20.99
N ALA A 298 -3.62 -1.62 20.50
CA ALA A 298 -4.86 -2.03 21.15
C ALA A 298 -5.29 -3.46 20.78
N GLY A 299 -4.55 -4.13 19.89
CA GLY A 299 -4.75 -5.52 19.51
C GLY A 299 -5.32 -5.71 18.11
N ALA A 300 -5.52 -4.66 17.31
CA ALA A 300 -5.93 -4.82 15.91
C ALA A 300 -4.84 -5.55 15.10
N GLY A 301 -5.22 -6.62 14.42
CA GLY A 301 -4.35 -7.32 13.46
C GLY A 301 -4.75 -7.06 12.00
N ARG A 302 -5.91 -6.44 11.80
CA ARG A 302 -6.52 -6.27 10.48
C ARG A 302 -7.20 -4.92 10.37
N MET A 303 -7.35 -4.46 9.10
CA MET A 303 -8.07 -3.21 8.83
C MET A 303 -9.01 -3.30 7.62
N ILE A 304 -10.09 -2.55 7.68
CA ILE A 304 -10.96 -2.20 6.55
C ILE A 304 -10.74 -0.74 6.22
N VAL A 305 -10.46 -0.47 4.97
CA VAL A 305 -10.30 0.90 4.45
C VAL A 305 -11.63 1.42 3.97
N THR A 306 -12.01 2.60 4.43
CA THR A 306 -13.29 3.25 4.06
C THR A 306 -13.07 4.55 3.28
N ARG A 307 -14.15 5.14 2.78
CA ARG A 307 -14.16 6.43 2.03
C ARG A 307 -13.32 6.44 0.76
N LEU A 308 -13.12 5.29 0.12
CA LEU A 308 -12.44 5.23 -1.19
C LEU A 308 -13.19 5.97 -2.29
N ASP A 309 -14.50 6.13 -2.14
CA ASP A 309 -15.37 6.94 -3.02
C ASP A 309 -15.10 8.45 -2.92
N LEU A 310 -14.48 8.91 -1.84
CA LEU A 310 -14.19 10.32 -1.58
C LEU A 310 -12.68 10.63 -1.61
N THR A 311 -11.83 9.62 -1.81
CA THR A 311 -10.38 9.73 -1.66
C THR A 311 -9.67 9.49 -2.99
N ARG A 312 -8.73 10.37 -3.30
CA ARG A 312 -7.85 10.25 -4.48
C ARG A 312 -6.41 9.88 -4.12
N ARG A 313 -6.06 9.86 -2.84
CA ARG A 313 -4.69 9.61 -2.37
C ARG A 313 -4.71 8.51 -1.30
N LEU A 314 -3.91 7.47 -1.50
CA LEU A 314 -3.90 6.27 -0.68
C LEU A 314 -2.61 6.09 0.13
N GLY A 315 -1.69 7.06 0.08
CA GLY A 315 -0.41 6.98 0.79
C GLY A 315 -0.57 6.76 2.29
N GLY A 316 -1.57 7.41 2.92
CA GLY A 316 -1.84 7.21 4.34
C GLY A 316 -2.27 5.79 4.68
N VAL A 317 -3.06 5.16 3.80
CA VAL A 317 -3.50 3.76 3.99
C VAL A 317 -2.31 2.79 3.89
N LEU A 318 -1.43 3.02 2.92
CA LEU A 318 -0.21 2.22 2.74
C LEU A 318 0.74 2.40 3.92
N ALA A 319 0.95 3.64 4.37
CA ALA A 319 1.80 3.96 5.51
C ALA A 319 1.27 3.35 6.82
N ALA A 320 -0.04 3.38 7.03
CA ALA A 320 -0.67 2.73 8.18
C ALA A 320 -0.44 1.22 8.16
N ALA A 321 -0.68 0.55 7.02
CA ALA A 321 -0.46 -0.89 6.88
C ALA A 321 0.99 -1.30 7.13
N GLU A 322 1.94 -0.57 6.55
CA GLU A 322 3.37 -0.84 6.70
C GLU A 322 3.82 -0.71 8.15
N ARG A 323 3.56 0.45 8.77
CA ARG A 323 4.06 0.74 10.12
C ARG A 323 3.50 -0.18 11.17
N SER A 324 2.20 -0.45 11.08
CA SER A 324 1.48 -1.22 12.09
C SER A 324 1.35 -2.72 11.78
N ARG A 325 1.85 -3.17 10.62
CA ARG A 325 1.74 -4.56 10.16
C ARG A 325 0.29 -5.05 10.10
N LEU A 326 -0.67 -4.16 9.91
CA LEU A 326 -2.08 -4.50 9.77
C LEU A 326 -2.35 -5.15 8.43
N SER A 327 -3.05 -6.29 8.46
CA SER A 327 -3.51 -6.96 7.23
C SER A 327 -4.72 -6.23 6.63
N PHE A 328 -4.74 -6.07 5.32
CA PHE A 328 -5.91 -5.59 4.61
C PHE A 328 -7.01 -6.66 4.62
N SER A 329 -8.20 -6.32 5.11
CA SER A 329 -9.36 -7.23 5.17
C SER A 329 -10.48 -6.87 4.20
N GLY A 330 -10.48 -5.66 3.69
CA GLY A 330 -11.48 -5.21 2.75
C GLY A 330 -11.48 -3.70 2.56
N VAL A 331 -12.23 -3.26 1.57
CA VAL A 331 -12.38 -1.85 1.22
C VAL A 331 -13.84 -1.47 1.03
N SER A 332 -14.17 -0.26 1.45
CA SER A 332 -15.50 0.33 1.28
C SER A 332 -15.44 1.43 0.23
N THR A 333 -16.11 1.21 -0.90
CA THR A 333 -16.06 2.05 -2.10
C THR A 333 -17.35 2.83 -2.36
N THR A 334 -18.36 2.71 -1.50
CA THR A 334 -19.64 3.40 -1.65
C THR A 334 -20.36 3.46 -0.30
N PRO A 335 -21.21 4.46 -0.03
CA PRO A 335 -22.04 4.50 1.16
C PRO A 335 -23.17 3.46 1.17
N ARG A 336 -23.45 2.77 0.08
CA ARG A 336 -24.52 1.75 -0.01
C ARG A 336 -24.14 0.52 0.80
N VAL A 337 -25.07 0.01 1.65
CA VAL A 337 -24.83 -1.15 2.50
C VAL A 337 -24.72 -2.45 1.71
N SER A 338 -25.59 -2.68 0.73
CA SER A 338 -25.67 -3.96 0.00
C SER A 338 -24.50 -4.26 -0.95
N LYS A 339 -23.71 -3.27 -1.34
CA LYS A 339 -22.61 -3.42 -2.34
C LYS A 339 -21.30 -2.77 -1.93
N GLY A 340 -21.18 -2.33 -0.69
CA GLY A 340 -20.16 -1.38 -0.31
C GLY A 340 -18.91 -1.95 0.36
N LEU A 341 -18.79 -3.24 0.56
CA LEU A 341 -17.62 -3.87 1.15
C LEU A 341 -17.07 -4.93 0.17
N ASN A 342 -15.91 -4.63 -0.39
CA ASN A 342 -15.24 -5.49 -1.37
C ASN A 342 -14.01 -6.15 -0.76
N PRO A 343 -13.69 -7.40 -1.13
CA PRO A 343 -12.42 -8.00 -0.80
C PRO A 343 -11.28 -7.21 -1.46
N ILE A 344 -10.10 -7.27 -0.84
CA ILE A 344 -8.90 -6.64 -1.38
C ILE A 344 -7.77 -7.66 -1.47
N SER A 345 -6.96 -7.53 -2.51
CA SER A 345 -5.74 -8.28 -2.76
C SER A 345 -4.65 -7.33 -3.25
N ALA A 346 -3.42 -7.78 -3.34
CA ALA A 346 -2.31 -7.01 -3.89
C ALA A 346 -2.63 -6.47 -5.31
N VAL A 347 -3.27 -7.29 -6.15
CA VAL A 347 -3.66 -6.89 -7.50
C VAL A 347 -4.72 -5.79 -7.48
N SER A 348 -5.74 -5.91 -6.63
CA SER A 348 -6.78 -4.88 -6.53
C SER A 348 -6.24 -3.60 -5.88
N LEU A 349 -5.32 -3.70 -4.91
CA LEU A 349 -4.64 -2.56 -4.30
C LEU A 349 -3.77 -1.82 -5.33
N ALA A 350 -2.95 -2.54 -6.09
CA ALA A 350 -2.14 -1.97 -7.16
C ALA A 350 -3.01 -1.24 -8.21
N ARG A 351 -4.16 -1.81 -8.60
CA ARG A 351 -5.11 -1.16 -9.51
C ARG A 351 -5.70 0.13 -8.94
N LEU A 352 -5.90 0.21 -7.62
CA LEU A 352 -6.40 1.43 -6.97
C LEU A 352 -5.36 2.57 -7.00
N VAL A 353 -4.07 2.26 -7.08
CA VAL A 353 -2.99 3.26 -7.11
C VAL A 353 -2.42 3.52 -8.51
N MET A 354 -2.78 2.75 -9.55
CA MET A 354 -2.20 2.89 -10.90
C MET A 354 -2.83 4.02 -11.75
N PRO A 355 -2.12 4.49 -12.81
CA PRO A 355 -2.43 5.72 -13.56
C PRO A 355 -3.79 5.83 -14.21
N ASP A 356 -4.54 4.76 -14.45
CA ASP A 356 -5.91 4.84 -14.97
C ASP A 356 -6.84 5.65 -14.05
N ALA A 357 -6.46 5.82 -12.77
CA ALA A 357 -7.11 6.66 -11.80
C ALA A 357 -6.52 8.10 -11.73
N MET A 358 -5.41 8.37 -12.41
CA MET A 358 -4.79 9.70 -12.41
C MET A 358 -5.47 10.59 -13.46
N PRO A 359 -5.87 11.83 -13.09
CA PRO A 359 -6.28 12.79 -14.10
C PRO A 359 -5.11 13.00 -15.08
N LYS A 360 -5.38 12.85 -16.37
CA LYS A 360 -4.41 13.25 -17.40
C LYS A 360 -3.99 14.68 -17.08
N PRO A 361 -2.68 15.02 -17.15
CA PRO A 361 -2.29 16.41 -17.01
C PRO A 361 -3.12 17.19 -18.03
N GLU A 362 -3.83 18.23 -17.56
CA GLU A 362 -4.47 19.17 -18.45
C GLU A 362 -3.32 19.70 -19.35
N THR A 363 -3.30 19.27 -20.59
CA THR A 363 -2.48 19.95 -21.59
C THR A 363 -2.99 21.38 -21.55
N GLU A 364 -2.18 22.29 -21.00
CA GLU A 364 -2.39 23.73 -21.20
C GLU A 364 -2.63 23.91 -22.67
N ASP A 365 -3.87 24.17 -23.01
CA ASP A 365 -4.27 24.60 -24.35
C ASP A 365 -3.52 25.91 -24.58
N ARG A 366 -2.32 25.82 -25.13
CA ARG A 366 -1.57 26.97 -25.60
C ARG A 366 -2.48 27.60 -26.64
N GLN A 367 -3.28 28.55 -26.18
CA GLN A 367 -4.01 29.47 -27.04
C GLN A 367 -2.97 30.01 -28.03
N ASP A 368 -3.07 29.53 -29.23
CA ASP A 368 -2.29 29.98 -30.38
C ASP A 368 -2.54 31.50 -30.57
N PRO A 369 -1.55 32.38 -30.32
CA PRO A 369 -1.77 33.82 -30.40
C PRO A 369 -2.09 34.28 -31.82
N ALA A 370 -2.13 33.41 -32.81
CA ALA A 370 -2.45 33.71 -34.19
C ALA A 370 -3.98 33.92 -34.47
N ARG A 371 -4.88 33.64 -33.53
CA ARG A 371 -6.34 33.79 -33.74
C ARG A 371 -6.93 35.13 -33.34
N MET A 372 -6.15 36.03 -32.72
CA MET A 372 -6.60 37.37 -32.31
C MET A 372 -6.26 38.48 -33.29
N ALA A 373 -5.81 38.18 -34.50
CA ALA A 373 -5.43 39.20 -35.52
C ALA A 373 -6.34 39.20 -36.76
N GLY A 374 -7.59 38.77 -36.67
CA GLY A 374 -8.46 38.61 -37.83
C GLY A 374 -9.89 39.10 -37.72
N ASP A 375 -10.16 40.18 -36.95
CA ASP A 375 -11.45 40.87 -37.05
C ASP A 375 -11.29 42.37 -36.68
N ALA A 376 -10.62 43.07 -37.57
CA ALA A 376 -10.66 44.53 -37.68
C ALA A 376 -10.45 44.92 -39.17
N SER A 377 -11.52 44.84 -39.95
CA SER A 377 -11.71 45.57 -41.18
C SER A 377 -13.19 45.68 -41.50
#